data_3e9c58d120f069c33de3690075b25802
#
_entry.id   3e9c58d120f069c33de3690075b25802
#
_cell.length_a   1.000
_cell.length_b   1.000
_cell.length_c   1.000
_cell.angle_alpha   90.00
_cell.angle_beta   90.00
_cell.angle_gamma   90.00
#
_symmetry.space_group_name_H-M   'P 1'
#
loop_
_entity.id
_entity.type
_entity.pdbx_description
1 polymer ?
#
loop_
_entity_poly.entity_id
_entity_poly.type
_entity_poly.pdbx_seq_one_letter_code
_entity_poly.pdbx_strand_id
1 'polypeptide(L)'
;SYPDDAAGFSNRGNVRLVVGDVKGSIDDQNKAISLNPSEIDPYINRGIAEEALGLWSQAKKDYMFVISLDSKNFSALYNLANVEGSTSHWDKARDLFSKASLYNPGFAMARSSLALADFQLGNIDEAEKELIKLIRRYPTFADARAALTALNWSNGEAGKAESNWIAVTELDPRYSDEEWLKKIRRWPPQPIKDLMNFIDLK
;
A
#
# COMPACT_ATOMS: atom_id res chain seq x y z
N SER A 1 21.21 -25.21 -10.62
CA SER A 1 21.07 -23.74 -10.64
C SER A 1 22.10 -23.17 -11.62
N TYR A 2 21.66 -22.39 -12.56
CA TYR A 2 22.56 -21.66 -13.46
C TYR A 2 23.16 -20.50 -12.65
N PRO A 3 24.51 -20.42 -12.53
CA PRO A 3 25.18 -19.45 -11.64
C PRO A 3 25.01 -17.99 -12.10
N ASP A 4 24.53 -17.76 -13.33
CA ASP A 4 24.36 -16.44 -13.94
C ASP A 4 22.90 -16.14 -14.33
N ASP A 5 21.93 -16.77 -13.67
CA ASP A 5 20.51 -16.55 -13.91
C ASP A 5 19.96 -15.42 -13.00
N ALA A 6 19.93 -14.21 -13.53
CA ALA A 6 19.39 -13.05 -12.83
C ALA A 6 17.93 -13.26 -12.38
N ALA A 7 17.10 -13.85 -13.26
CA ALA A 7 15.68 -14.12 -12.94
C ALA A 7 15.55 -15.18 -11.83
N GLY A 8 16.40 -16.20 -11.85
CA GLY A 8 16.45 -17.24 -10.81
C GLY A 8 16.78 -16.65 -9.43
N PHE A 9 17.76 -15.73 -9.36
CA PHE A 9 18.07 -15.02 -8.11
C PHE A 9 16.88 -14.16 -7.65
N SER A 10 16.30 -13.36 -8.55
CA SER A 10 15.14 -12.50 -8.18
C SER A 10 13.96 -13.33 -7.69
N ASN A 11 13.62 -14.41 -8.37
CA ASN A 11 12.52 -15.30 -7.95
C ASN A 11 12.79 -15.94 -6.59
N ARG A 12 14.03 -16.39 -6.33
CA ARG A 12 14.40 -16.93 -5.02
C ARG A 12 14.32 -15.87 -3.93
N GLY A 13 14.76 -14.64 -4.22
CA GLY A 13 14.64 -13.50 -3.32
C GLY A 13 13.18 -13.23 -2.92
N ASN A 14 12.25 -13.30 -3.88
CA ASN A 14 10.83 -13.14 -3.60
C ASN A 14 10.28 -14.24 -2.66
N VAL A 15 10.67 -15.48 -2.89
CA VAL A 15 10.29 -16.60 -2.00
C VAL A 15 10.87 -16.39 -0.60
N ARG A 16 12.14 -15.97 -0.49
CA ARG A 16 12.79 -15.66 0.79
C ARG A 16 12.04 -14.57 1.57
N LEU A 17 11.61 -13.51 0.87
CA LEU A 17 10.83 -12.45 1.51
C LEU A 17 9.52 -12.98 2.11
N VAL A 18 8.80 -13.83 1.36
CA VAL A 18 7.53 -14.42 1.81
C VAL A 18 7.71 -15.32 3.04
N VAL A 19 8.84 -16.04 3.14
CA VAL A 19 9.13 -16.90 4.31
C VAL A 19 9.85 -16.15 5.45
N GLY A 20 10.03 -14.82 5.33
CA GLY A 20 10.61 -13.97 6.37
C GLY A 20 12.13 -13.84 6.35
N ASP A 21 12.84 -14.46 5.39
CA ASP A 21 14.27 -14.26 5.17
C ASP A 21 14.52 -12.96 4.38
N VAL A 22 14.25 -11.83 5.02
CA VAL A 22 14.32 -10.51 4.38
C VAL A 22 15.74 -10.18 3.93
N LYS A 23 16.77 -10.51 4.75
CA LYS A 23 18.18 -10.26 4.39
C LYS A 23 18.60 -11.09 3.18
N GLY A 24 18.28 -12.38 3.18
CA GLY A 24 18.56 -13.24 2.05
C GLY A 24 17.81 -12.82 0.78
N SER A 25 16.63 -12.22 0.90
CA SER A 25 15.93 -11.60 -0.21
C SER A 25 16.74 -10.44 -0.81
N ILE A 26 17.20 -9.50 0.02
CA ILE A 26 18.03 -8.37 -0.43
C ILE A 26 19.32 -8.84 -1.12
N ASP A 27 19.99 -9.85 -0.56
CA ASP A 27 21.21 -10.42 -1.16
C ASP A 27 20.95 -11.01 -2.55
N ASP A 28 19.84 -11.72 -2.71
CA ASP A 28 19.45 -12.30 -3.99
C ASP A 28 19.07 -11.21 -5.02
N GLN A 29 18.33 -10.18 -4.62
CA GLN A 29 18.02 -9.06 -5.50
C GLN A 29 19.29 -8.28 -5.89
N ASN A 30 20.24 -8.08 -4.98
CA ASN A 30 21.55 -7.50 -5.29
C ASN A 30 22.30 -8.31 -6.35
N LYS A 31 22.27 -9.65 -6.24
CA LYS A 31 22.88 -10.53 -7.23
C LYS A 31 22.18 -10.43 -8.59
N ALA A 32 20.85 -10.43 -8.61
CA ALA A 32 20.04 -10.26 -9.82
C ALA A 32 20.40 -8.94 -10.54
N ILE A 33 20.44 -7.82 -9.80
CA ILE A 33 20.82 -6.50 -10.31
C ILE A 33 22.25 -6.50 -10.86
N SER A 34 23.20 -7.16 -10.17
CA SER A 34 24.58 -7.23 -10.65
C SER A 34 24.73 -8.00 -11.97
N LEU A 35 23.86 -8.97 -12.22
CA LEU A 35 23.83 -9.78 -13.43
C LEU A 35 23.09 -9.09 -14.59
N ASN A 36 22.01 -8.39 -14.29
CA ASN A 36 21.22 -7.62 -15.26
C ASN A 36 20.76 -6.28 -14.68
N PRO A 37 21.59 -5.22 -14.72
CA PRO A 37 21.27 -3.92 -14.15
C PRO A 37 20.12 -3.16 -14.82
N SER A 38 19.69 -3.58 -16.01
CA SER A 38 18.59 -2.96 -16.74
C SER A 38 17.21 -3.55 -16.39
N GLU A 39 17.19 -4.68 -15.69
CA GLU A 39 15.95 -5.31 -15.25
C GLU A 39 15.34 -4.54 -14.08
N ILE A 40 14.06 -4.14 -14.19
CA ILE A 40 13.43 -3.27 -13.18
C ILE A 40 12.84 -4.04 -11.98
N ASP A 41 12.40 -5.28 -12.18
CA ASP A 41 11.73 -6.06 -11.13
C ASP A 41 12.61 -6.31 -9.90
N PRO A 42 13.93 -6.64 -10.03
CA PRO A 42 14.78 -6.79 -8.87
C PRO A 42 14.93 -5.53 -8.01
N TYR A 43 14.85 -4.33 -8.58
CA TYR A 43 14.85 -3.08 -7.81
C TYR A 43 13.54 -2.91 -7.04
N ILE A 44 12.38 -3.18 -7.66
CA ILE A 44 11.09 -3.14 -6.95
C ILE A 44 11.09 -4.14 -5.80
N ASN A 45 11.52 -5.36 -6.04
CA ASN A 45 11.55 -6.44 -5.07
C ASN A 45 12.52 -6.13 -3.91
N ARG A 46 13.70 -5.55 -4.21
CA ARG A 46 14.64 -5.11 -3.18
C ARG A 46 14.05 -3.99 -2.33
N GLY A 47 13.43 -3.00 -2.97
CA GLY A 47 12.74 -1.93 -2.26
C GLY A 47 11.67 -2.45 -1.30
N ILE A 48 10.86 -3.44 -1.70
CA ILE A 48 9.86 -4.07 -0.82
C ILE A 48 10.53 -4.78 0.36
N ALA A 49 11.65 -5.49 0.15
CA ALA A 49 12.39 -6.12 1.21
C ALA A 49 13.05 -5.09 2.16
N GLU A 50 13.56 -3.98 1.62
CA GLU A 50 14.11 -2.87 2.39
C GLU A 50 13.05 -2.18 3.25
N GLU A 51 11.82 -2.00 2.72
CA GLU A 51 10.68 -1.48 3.47
C GLU A 51 10.33 -2.39 4.67
N ALA A 52 10.42 -3.71 4.50
CA ALA A 52 10.17 -4.66 5.60
C ALA A 52 11.18 -4.51 6.77
N LEU A 53 12.35 -3.92 6.50
CA LEU A 53 13.37 -3.57 7.50
C LEU A 53 13.31 -2.10 7.95
N GLY A 54 12.36 -1.30 7.44
CA GLY A 54 12.30 0.14 7.71
C GLY A 54 13.41 0.95 7.03
N LEU A 55 14.08 0.40 6.01
CA LEU A 55 15.14 1.04 5.26
C LEU A 55 14.59 1.98 4.19
N TRP A 56 13.75 2.94 4.62
CA TRP A 56 12.95 3.80 3.74
C TRP A 56 13.76 4.56 2.67
N SER A 57 14.97 5.01 3.04
CA SER A 57 15.83 5.76 2.12
C SER A 57 16.39 4.89 0.98
N GLN A 58 16.66 3.63 1.23
CA GLN A 58 17.13 2.67 0.23
C GLN A 58 15.97 2.29 -0.70
N ALA A 59 14.84 1.86 -0.16
CA ALA A 59 13.63 1.56 -0.92
C ALA A 59 13.23 2.72 -1.85
N LYS A 60 13.27 3.95 -1.33
CA LYS A 60 12.99 5.15 -2.12
C LYS A 60 13.94 5.30 -3.32
N LYS A 61 15.23 5.05 -3.15
CA LYS A 61 16.21 5.11 -4.25
C LYS A 61 15.89 4.10 -5.34
N ASP A 62 15.54 2.88 -4.97
CA ASP A 62 15.20 1.83 -5.90
C ASP A 62 13.94 2.17 -6.71
N TYR A 63 12.86 2.60 -6.04
CA TYR A 63 11.65 3.01 -6.76
C TYR A 63 11.85 4.23 -7.65
N MET A 64 12.62 5.22 -7.20
CA MET A 64 12.96 6.37 -8.03
C MET A 64 13.80 5.97 -9.24
N PHE A 65 14.70 5.00 -9.11
CA PHE A 65 15.45 4.46 -10.25
C PHE A 65 14.49 3.82 -11.27
N VAL A 66 13.56 2.97 -10.82
CA VAL A 66 12.57 2.37 -11.71
C VAL A 66 11.72 3.44 -12.41
N ILE A 67 11.25 4.46 -11.68
CA ILE A 67 10.46 5.56 -12.24
C ILE A 67 11.27 6.40 -13.25
N SER A 68 12.59 6.47 -13.08
CA SER A 68 13.47 7.16 -14.06
C SER A 68 13.58 6.41 -15.39
N LEU A 69 13.44 5.09 -15.37
CA LEU A 69 13.43 4.24 -16.56
C LEU A 69 12.02 4.12 -17.18
N ASP A 70 11.01 3.97 -16.33
CA ASP A 70 9.61 3.89 -16.73
C ASP A 70 8.76 4.79 -15.81
N SER A 71 8.54 6.03 -16.25
CA SER A 71 7.79 7.04 -15.49
C SER A 71 6.31 6.69 -15.25
N LYS A 72 5.80 5.65 -15.92
CA LYS A 72 4.42 5.16 -15.78
C LYS A 72 4.33 3.84 -15.01
N ASN A 73 5.43 3.35 -14.47
CA ASN A 73 5.43 2.13 -13.68
C ASN A 73 4.57 2.30 -12.43
N PHE A 74 3.33 1.85 -12.51
CA PHE A 74 2.34 2.04 -11.44
C PHE A 74 2.75 1.34 -10.13
N SER A 75 3.48 0.22 -10.21
CA SER A 75 3.95 -0.52 -9.04
C SER A 75 5.02 0.26 -8.28
N ALA A 76 6.01 0.81 -8.98
CA ALA A 76 7.04 1.65 -8.36
C ALA A 76 6.46 2.95 -7.79
N LEU A 77 5.50 3.58 -8.50
CA LEU A 77 4.79 4.76 -8.01
C LEU A 77 3.99 4.46 -6.73
N TYR A 78 3.27 3.33 -6.69
CA TYR A 78 2.51 2.91 -5.52
C TYR A 78 3.42 2.63 -4.31
N ASN A 79 4.51 1.89 -4.51
CA ASN A 79 5.45 1.58 -3.44
C ASN A 79 6.19 2.84 -2.94
N LEU A 80 6.58 3.75 -3.85
CA LEU A 80 7.14 5.04 -3.44
C LEU A 80 6.13 5.86 -2.62
N ALA A 81 4.84 5.82 -2.98
CA ALA A 81 3.79 6.47 -2.21
C ALA A 81 3.67 5.90 -0.79
N ASN A 82 3.77 4.58 -0.64
CA ASN A 82 3.80 3.93 0.68
C ASN A 82 4.99 4.40 1.53
N VAL A 83 6.18 4.55 0.92
CA VAL A 83 7.37 5.08 1.61
C VAL A 83 7.16 6.54 2.04
N GLU A 84 6.63 7.39 1.16
CA GLU A 84 6.34 8.79 1.51
C GLU A 84 5.29 8.89 2.63
N GLY A 85 4.24 8.07 2.59
CA GLY A 85 3.24 7.99 3.66
C GLY A 85 3.83 7.49 4.98
N SER A 86 4.65 6.43 4.95
CA SER A 86 5.33 5.89 6.14
C SER A 86 6.30 6.89 6.78
N THR A 87 6.74 7.90 6.02
CA THR A 87 7.56 9.02 6.49
C THR A 87 6.76 10.30 6.69
N SER A 88 5.43 10.20 6.77
CA SER A 88 4.47 11.29 7.03
C SER A 88 4.40 12.39 5.97
N HIS A 89 4.84 12.12 4.74
CA HIS A 89 4.72 13.04 3.61
C HIS A 89 3.45 12.78 2.81
N TRP A 90 2.27 12.96 3.42
CA TRP A 90 0.99 12.56 2.86
C TRP A 90 0.61 13.26 1.56
N ASP A 91 0.98 14.55 1.38
CA ASP A 91 0.77 15.25 0.11
C ASP A 91 1.48 14.53 -1.06
N LYS A 92 2.75 14.15 -0.86
CA LYS A 92 3.51 13.42 -1.87
C LYS A 92 2.96 12.01 -2.10
N ALA A 93 2.59 11.32 -1.02
CA ALA A 93 1.98 10.01 -1.10
C ALA A 93 0.68 10.05 -1.93
N ARG A 94 -0.20 11.01 -1.65
CA ARG A 94 -1.42 11.26 -2.41
C ARG A 94 -1.16 11.44 -3.91
N ASP A 95 -0.23 12.31 -4.28
CA ASP A 95 0.11 12.56 -5.69
C ASP A 95 0.64 11.31 -6.40
N LEU A 96 1.45 10.51 -5.71
CA LEU A 96 2.00 9.27 -6.23
C LEU A 96 0.92 8.18 -6.35
N PHE A 97 0.03 8.02 -5.35
CA PHE A 97 -1.12 7.12 -5.44
C PHE A 97 -2.06 7.52 -6.59
N SER A 98 -2.29 8.82 -6.80
CA SER A 98 -3.07 9.34 -7.92
C SER A 98 -2.46 8.91 -9.26
N LYS A 99 -1.15 9.08 -9.46
CA LYS A 99 -0.45 8.63 -10.66
C LYS A 99 -0.52 7.11 -10.84
N ALA A 100 -0.30 6.33 -9.77
CA ALA A 100 -0.40 4.87 -9.82
C ALA A 100 -1.80 4.42 -10.25
N SER A 101 -2.85 5.02 -9.71
CA SER A 101 -4.24 4.72 -10.07
C SER A 101 -4.60 5.16 -11.50
N LEU A 102 -4.00 6.25 -12.00
CA LEU A 102 -4.17 6.72 -13.36
C LEU A 102 -3.55 5.75 -14.37
N TYR A 103 -2.33 5.28 -14.12
CA TYR A 103 -1.63 4.36 -15.03
C TYR A 103 -2.13 2.91 -14.94
N ASN A 104 -2.74 2.53 -13.82
CA ASN A 104 -3.48 1.26 -13.70
C ASN A 104 -4.85 1.48 -13.03
N PRO A 105 -5.90 1.84 -13.80
CA PRO A 105 -7.25 2.09 -13.25
C PRO A 105 -7.90 0.89 -12.58
N GLY A 106 -7.42 -0.34 -12.85
CA GLY A 106 -7.87 -1.58 -12.21
C GLY A 106 -7.21 -1.85 -10.86
N PHE A 107 -6.18 -1.10 -10.50
CA PHE A 107 -5.44 -1.28 -9.25
C PHE A 107 -6.24 -0.70 -8.06
N ALA A 108 -7.22 -1.45 -7.57
CA ALA A 108 -8.13 -1.03 -6.50
C ALA A 108 -7.39 -0.57 -5.23
N MET A 109 -6.25 -1.21 -4.92
CA MET A 109 -5.43 -0.87 -3.76
C MET A 109 -4.85 0.55 -3.84
N ALA A 110 -4.33 0.96 -5.02
CA ALA A 110 -3.81 2.32 -5.20
C ALA A 110 -4.93 3.37 -5.06
N ARG A 111 -6.12 3.06 -5.55
CA ARG A 111 -7.29 3.93 -5.43
C ARG A 111 -7.79 4.06 -3.99
N SER A 112 -7.78 2.96 -3.22
CA SER A 112 -8.11 2.99 -1.80
C SER A 112 -7.07 3.77 -1.01
N SER A 113 -5.78 3.56 -1.29
CA SER A 113 -4.69 4.32 -0.64
C SER A 113 -4.74 5.82 -0.98
N LEU A 114 -5.15 6.18 -2.21
CA LEU A 114 -5.42 7.57 -2.58
C LEU A 114 -6.53 8.18 -1.73
N ALA A 115 -7.67 7.48 -1.60
CA ALA A 115 -8.79 7.95 -0.79
C ALA A 115 -8.42 8.06 0.70
N LEU A 116 -7.62 7.15 1.23
CA LEU A 116 -7.10 7.23 2.59
C LEU A 116 -6.15 8.42 2.79
N ALA A 117 -5.30 8.71 1.79
CA ALA A 117 -4.44 9.89 1.83
C ALA A 117 -5.26 11.19 1.73
N ASP A 118 -6.31 11.23 0.90
CA ASP A 118 -7.26 12.35 0.84
C ASP A 118 -7.96 12.53 2.19
N PHE A 119 -8.41 11.45 2.84
CA PHE A 119 -8.99 11.52 4.18
C PHE A 119 -8.00 12.09 5.21
N GLN A 120 -6.75 11.62 5.20
CA GLN A 120 -5.68 12.13 6.07
C GLN A 120 -5.44 13.63 5.90
N LEU A 121 -5.59 14.15 4.68
CA LEU A 121 -5.38 15.55 4.31
C LEU A 121 -6.63 16.42 4.48
N GLY A 122 -7.77 15.84 4.88
CA GLY A 122 -9.04 16.54 5.07
C GLY A 122 -9.85 16.73 3.79
N ASN A 123 -9.48 16.10 2.68
CA ASN A 123 -10.23 16.09 1.41
C ASN A 123 -11.37 15.04 1.49
N ILE A 124 -12.32 15.26 2.40
CA ILE A 124 -13.31 14.27 2.81
C ILE A 124 -14.24 13.88 1.66
N ASP A 125 -14.73 14.86 0.89
CA ASP A 125 -15.66 14.63 -0.22
C ASP A 125 -15.04 13.77 -1.34
N GLU A 126 -13.77 14.00 -1.66
CA GLU A 126 -13.02 13.23 -2.64
C GLU A 126 -12.80 11.81 -2.17
N ALA A 127 -12.40 11.63 -0.90
CA ALA A 127 -12.22 10.33 -0.28
C ALA A 127 -13.51 9.51 -0.29
N GLU A 128 -14.63 10.09 0.15
CA GLU A 128 -15.93 9.43 0.19
C GLU A 128 -16.38 8.97 -1.20
N LYS A 129 -16.34 9.88 -2.20
CA LYS A 129 -16.72 9.57 -3.58
C LYS A 129 -15.93 8.40 -4.15
N GLU A 130 -14.63 8.36 -3.89
CA GLU A 130 -13.77 7.30 -4.42
C GLU A 130 -14.01 5.96 -3.69
N LEU A 131 -14.17 5.96 -2.37
CA LEU A 131 -14.50 4.76 -1.61
C LEU A 131 -15.84 4.15 -2.01
N ILE A 132 -16.87 4.98 -2.22
CA ILE A 132 -18.18 4.53 -2.70
C ILE A 132 -18.07 3.90 -4.09
N LYS A 133 -17.31 4.49 -5.02
CA LYS A 133 -17.07 3.92 -6.35
C LYS A 133 -16.35 2.57 -6.26
N LEU A 134 -15.35 2.45 -5.37
CA LEU A 134 -14.63 1.21 -5.15
C LEU A 134 -15.55 0.09 -4.65
N ILE A 135 -16.39 0.37 -3.65
CA ILE A 135 -17.33 -0.61 -3.09
C ILE A 135 -18.37 -1.04 -4.12
N ARG A 136 -18.87 -0.12 -4.96
CA ARG A 136 -19.82 -0.45 -6.04
C ARG A 136 -19.18 -1.38 -7.08
N ARG A 137 -17.91 -1.15 -7.42
CA ARG A 137 -17.19 -1.96 -8.41
C ARG A 137 -16.67 -3.28 -7.84
N TYR A 138 -16.25 -3.26 -6.58
CA TYR A 138 -15.65 -4.39 -5.87
C TYR A 138 -16.35 -4.59 -4.51
N PRO A 139 -17.55 -5.19 -4.47
CA PRO A 139 -18.35 -5.29 -3.24
C PRO A 139 -17.67 -6.02 -2.08
N THR A 140 -16.73 -6.92 -2.38
CA THR A 140 -15.96 -7.70 -1.39
C THR A 140 -14.61 -7.09 -1.03
N PHE A 141 -14.34 -5.86 -1.46
CA PHE A 141 -13.09 -5.18 -1.14
C PHE A 141 -13.14 -4.56 0.27
N ALA A 142 -12.70 -5.33 1.25
CA ALA A 142 -12.76 -4.98 2.68
C ALA A 142 -12.06 -3.65 3.00
N ASP A 143 -10.93 -3.35 2.33
CA ASP A 143 -10.17 -2.12 2.56
C ASP A 143 -10.99 -0.84 2.36
N ALA A 144 -11.71 -0.75 1.24
CA ALA A 144 -12.55 0.42 0.96
C ALA A 144 -13.75 0.51 1.92
N ARG A 145 -14.31 -0.62 2.35
CA ARG A 145 -15.40 -0.63 3.34
C ARG A 145 -14.92 -0.19 4.71
N ALA A 146 -13.78 -0.67 5.17
CA ALA A 146 -13.19 -0.26 6.44
C ALA A 146 -12.82 1.24 6.43
N ALA A 147 -12.24 1.72 5.32
CA ALA A 147 -11.94 3.14 5.14
C ALA A 147 -13.23 4.00 5.17
N LEU A 148 -14.31 3.54 4.51
CA LEU A 148 -15.58 4.25 4.53
C LEU A 148 -16.27 4.17 5.91
N THR A 149 -16.05 3.09 6.69
CA THR A 149 -16.47 3.03 8.10
C THR A 149 -15.85 4.15 8.91
N ALA A 150 -14.51 4.28 8.85
CA ALA A 150 -13.78 5.34 9.55
C ALA A 150 -14.25 6.74 9.15
N LEU A 151 -14.43 6.97 7.84
CA LEU A 151 -14.88 8.26 7.32
C LEU A 151 -16.31 8.60 7.73
N ASN A 152 -17.27 7.66 7.62
CA ASN A 152 -18.64 7.89 8.06
C ASN A 152 -18.71 8.15 9.58
N TRP A 153 -17.88 7.45 10.36
CA TRP A 153 -17.77 7.69 11.78
C TRP A 153 -17.27 9.12 12.08
N SER A 154 -16.20 9.56 11.42
CA SER A 154 -15.67 10.91 11.58
C SER A 154 -16.68 12.01 11.23
N ASN A 155 -17.60 11.72 10.31
CA ASN A 155 -18.69 12.62 9.90
C ASN A 155 -19.94 12.55 10.82
N GLY A 156 -19.93 11.71 11.88
CA GLY A 156 -21.08 11.50 12.77
C GLY A 156 -22.17 10.61 12.18
N GLU A 157 -21.93 9.92 11.09
CA GLU A 157 -22.87 9.05 10.39
C GLU A 157 -22.80 7.60 10.90
N ALA A 158 -23.01 7.41 12.21
CA ALA A 158 -22.83 6.14 12.91
C ALA A 158 -23.55 4.95 12.26
N GLY A 159 -24.78 5.12 11.78
CA GLY A 159 -25.54 4.05 11.11
C GLY A 159 -24.91 3.60 9.79
N LYS A 160 -24.32 4.52 9.00
CA LYS A 160 -23.59 4.16 7.79
C LYS A 160 -22.26 3.47 8.12
N ALA A 161 -21.56 3.94 9.16
CA ALA A 161 -20.35 3.30 9.64
C ALA A 161 -20.62 1.85 10.06
N GLU A 162 -21.66 1.62 10.84
CA GLU A 162 -22.07 0.28 11.28
C GLU A 162 -22.41 -0.66 10.13
N SER A 163 -23.18 -0.18 9.15
CA SER A 163 -23.56 -0.98 7.97
C SER A 163 -22.34 -1.43 7.15
N ASN A 164 -21.32 -0.58 7.00
CA ASN A 164 -20.09 -0.96 6.33
C ASN A 164 -19.25 -1.93 7.18
N TRP A 165 -19.17 -1.71 8.48
CA TRP A 165 -18.36 -2.51 9.39
C TRP A 165 -18.82 -3.97 9.50
N ILE A 166 -20.13 -4.22 9.51
CA ILE A 166 -20.67 -5.58 9.50
C ILE A 166 -20.08 -6.37 8.32
N ALA A 167 -20.05 -5.78 7.14
CA ALA A 167 -19.46 -6.45 5.97
C ALA A 167 -17.93 -6.59 6.09
N VAL A 168 -17.23 -5.65 6.74
CA VAL A 168 -15.77 -5.77 6.95
C VAL A 168 -15.43 -6.96 7.82
N THR A 169 -16.13 -7.16 8.93
CA THR A 169 -15.85 -8.24 9.87
C THR A 169 -16.06 -9.63 9.27
N GLU A 170 -17.00 -9.75 8.32
CA GLU A 170 -17.21 -10.99 7.55
C GLU A 170 -16.16 -11.23 6.47
N LEU A 171 -15.67 -10.14 5.84
CA LEU A 171 -14.70 -10.23 4.74
C LEU A 171 -13.27 -10.42 5.23
N ASP A 172 -12.85 -9.64 6.23
CA ASP A 172 -11.50 -9.69 6.77
C ASP A 172 -11.43 -9.07 8.19
N PRO A 173 -11.44 -9.90 9.24
CA PRO A 173 -11.43 -9.42 10.63
C PRO A 173 -10.14 -8.70 11.04
N ARG A 174 -9.06 -8.78 10.24
CA ARG A 174 -7.78 -8.09 10.56
C ARG A 174 -7.89 -6.58 10.56
N TYR A 175 -8.96 -6.01 9.95
CA TYR A 175 -9.21 -4.55 10.01
C TYR A 175 -9.53 -4.04 11.42
N SER A 176 -9.74 -4.91 12.41
CA SER A 176 -9.82 -4.54 13.82
C SER A 176 -8.47 -4.43 14.53
N ASP A 177 -7.38 -4.83 13.89
CA ASP A 177 -6.03 -4.79 14.44
C ASP A 177 -5.29 -3.51 14.01
N GLU A 178 -5.12 -2.59 14.97
CA GLU A 178 -4.47 -1.30 14.75
C GLU A 178 -3.02 -1.46 14.25
N GLU A 179 -2.28 -2.41 14.81
CA GLU A 179 -0.89 -2.65 14.43
C GLU A 179 -0.78 -3.22 13.02
N TRP A 180 -1.71 -4.07 12.64
CA TRP A 180 -1.78 -4.57 11.26
C TRP A 180 -2.10 -3.45 10.27
N LEU A 181 -3.04 -2.55 10.61
CA LEU A 181 -3.36 -1.37 9.79
C LEU A 181 -2.14 -0.47 9.59
N LYS A 182 -1.38 -0.22 10.66
CA LYS A 182 -0.15 0.60 10.63
C LYS A 182 0.97 -0.06 9.83
N LYS A 183 1.28 -1.31 10.15
CA LYS A 183 2.52 -1.95 9.67
C LYS A 183 2.34 -2.66 8.33
N ILE A 184 1.20 -3.27 8.09
CA ILE A 184 0.95 -4.09 6.90
C ILE A 184 0.15 -3.31 5.87
N ARG A 185 -0.99 -2.71 6.27
CA ARG A 185 -1.82 -1.92 5.36
C ARG A 185 -1.30 -0.51 5.14
N ARG A 186 -0.47 -0.01 6.06
CA ARG A 186 0.15 1.34 6.03
C ARG A 186 -0.87 2.45 5.88
N TRP A 187 -1.97 2.29 6.59
CA TRP A 187 -3.00 3.31 6.66
C TRP A 187 -2.47 4.58 7.33
N PRO A 188 -2.97 5.75 6.92
CA PRO A 188 -2.68 7.01 7.58
C PRO A 188 -3.20 7.05 9.03
N PRO A 189 -2.56 7.85 9.90
CA PRO A 189 -2.95 7.94 11.31
C PRO A 189 -4.40 8.36 11.58
N GLN A 190 -4.94 9.34 10.83
CA GLN A 190 -6.30 9.83 11.09
C GLN A 190 -7.38 8.79 10.76
N PRO A 191 -7.38 8.13 9.57
CA PRO A 191 -8.29 7.01 9.31
C PRO A 191 -8.20 5.88 10.33
N ILE A 192 -7.00 5.51 10.79
CA ILE A 192 -6.82 4.50 11.83
C ILE A 192 -7.49 4.94 13.12
N LYS A 193 -7.19 6.15 13.59
CA LYS A 193 -7.77 6.72 14.81
C LYS A 193 -9.30 6.69 14.78
N ASP A 194 -9.90 7.10 13.66
CA ASP A 194 -11.35 7.17 13.57
C ASP A 194 -11.99 5.77 13.49
N LEU A 195 -11.32 4.82 12.84
CA LEU A 195 -11.78 3.43 12.84
C LEU A 195 -11.70 2.80 14.24
N MET A 196 -10.58 3.00 14.96
CA MET A 196 -10.44 2.47 16.33
C MET A 196 -11.46 3.10 17.28
N ASN A 197 -11.66 4.42 17.21
CA ASN A 197 -12.70 5.10 18.00
C ASN A 197 -14.11 4.52 17.74
N PHE A 198 -14.40 4.14 16.50
CA PHE A 198 -15.67 3.47 16.19
C PHE A 198 -15.75 2.07 16.82
N ILE A 199 -14.67 1.30 16.76
CA ILE A 199 -14.64 -0.08 17.27
C ILE A 199 -14.72 -0.10 18.80
N ASP A 200 -14.03 0.80 19.49
CA ASP A 200 -13.96 0.86 20.96
C ASP A 200 -15.30 1.25 21.63
N LEU A 201 -16.25 1.78 20.87
CA LEU A 201 -17.60 2.12 21.37
C LEU A 201 -18.62 0.99 21.19
N LYS A 202 -18.20 -0.17 20.66
CA LYS A 202 -19.03 -1.37 20.51
C LYS A 202 -18.71 -2.42 21.54
#